data_4cc9dd5e6db6b1f2005bb93e1152b237
#
_entry.id   4cc9dd5e6db6b1f2005bb93e1152b237
#
_cell.length_a   1.000
_cell.length_b   1.000
_cell.length_c   1.000
_cell.angle_alpha   90.00
_cell.angle_beta   90.00
_cell.angle_gamma   90.00
#
_symmetry.space_group_name_H-M   'P 1'
#
loop_
_entity.id
_entity.type
_entity.pdbx_description
1 polymer ?
#
loop_
_entity_poly.entity_id
_entity_poly.type
_entity_poly.pdbx_seq_one_letter_code
_entity_poly.pdbx_strand_id
1 'polypeptide(L)'
;MTDESVSERGAAEGPQGSASPVPDRRTSEPPGRDAPDVPDLRASDADRERVAEVLRDALAEGRLDMAEFEERLDATYKARTYGELTPLTRDLPGGTPAVPLTKEPAADGAWAGRVVGGEGTSAWGVAVMSGFQRRGRWTVPRRFTCFTFWGGGEIDLRDANFADREVEINCVAIMGGVQIVVPPGVEVVVRGIGIMGGFDQRESGIPGDPGAPRVVVSGFAFWGGVAVERKLPREERRRLKEERRRELDRDRRGHWEH
;
A
#
# COMPACT_ATOMS: atom_id res chain seq x y z
N MET A 1 61.36 59.46 3.60
CA MET A 1 61.07 60.72 2.93
C MET A 1 59.57 60.86 2.91
N THR A 2 59.09 61.43 3.98
CA THR A 2 58.48 62.77 3.97
C THR A 2 57.15 62.73 3.30
N ASP A 3 56.06 63.17 3.78
CA ASP A 3 55.69 64.00 4.89
C ASP A 3 54.17 64.18 4.79
N GLU A 4 53.52 64.09 5.89
CA GLU A 4 52.79 65.16 6.56
C GLU A 4 51.72 65.81 5.65
N SER A 5 50.55 66.14 6.05
CA SER A 5 49.97 66.55 7.32
C SER A 5 48.55 67.03 7.04
N VAL A 6 47.67 66.76 7.94
CA VAL A 6 47.03 67.71 8.84
C VAL A 6 45.82 68.47 8.36
N SER A 7 44.75 68.38 9.10
CA SER A 7 43.90 69.39 9.71
C SER A 7 42.83 70.04 8.79
N GLU A 8 41.69 70.36 9.18
CA GLU A 8 40.95 70.64 10.41
C GLU A 8 39.48 70.96 10.06
N ARG A 9 38.67 70.66 10.96
CA ARG A 9 37.48 71.36 11.48
C ARG A 9 36.50 72.08 10.50
N GLY A 10 35.30 71.86 10.77
CA GLY A 10 34.18 72.77 10.50
C GLY A 10 32.81 72.14 10.74
N ALA A 11 32.33 72.43 11.84
CA ALA A 11 31.08 72.28 12.52
C ALA A 11 29.85 72.71 11.69
N ALA A 12 28.78 72.10 12.14
CA ALA A 12 27.44 72.67 12.38
C ALA A 12 26.33 72.46 11.35
N GLU A 13 25.24 72.06 11.93
CA GLU A 13 23.82 72.28 11.61
C GLU A 13 23.10 71.32 10.69
N GLY A 14 22.22 70.51 11.36
CA GLY A 14 21.02 69.99 10.74
C GLY A 14 20.00 71.13 10.52
N PRO A 15 18.83 70.91 10.00
CA PRO A 15 17.96 69.75 10.29
C PRO A 15 17.05 69.29 9.12
N GLN A 16 16.16 68.34 9.50
CA GLN A 16 14.86 68.00 8.89
C GLN A 16 14.87 67.19 7.62
N GLY A 17 14.53 65.90 7.68
CA GLY A 17 13.15 65.47 7.68
C GLY A 17 12.70 65.12 6.27
N SER A 18 12.87 63.87 5.88
CA SER A 18 11.86 63.25 5.03
C SER A 18 11.98 61.72 5.18
N ALA A 19 10.94 61.18 5.78
CA ALA A 19 10.74 59.75 5.87
C ALA A 19 10.52 59.16 4.48
N SER A 20 11.46 58.35 4.03
CA SER A 20 11.23 57.46 2.90
C SER A 20 10.59 56.18 3.44
N PRO A 21 9.50 55.70 2.80
CA PRO A 21 8.85 54.48 3.24
C PRO A 21 9.77 53.29 2.96
N VAL A 22 9.97 52.51 4.01
CA VAL A 22 10.61 51.19 3.95
C VAL A 22 9.79 50.31 3.00
N PRO A 23 10.36 49.67 1.97
CA PRO A 23 9.63 48.68 1.21
C PRO A 23 9.39 47.47 2.09
N ASP A 24 8.10 47.23 2.28
CA ASP A 24 7.54 46.05 2.85
C ASP A 24 8.21 44.80 2.24
N ARG A 25 9.05 44.11 3.01
CA ARG A 25 9.55 42.80 2.66
C ARG A 25 8.38 41.84 2.74
N ARG A 26 7.55 41.81 1.73
CA ARG A 26 6.73 40.66 1.45
C ARG A 26 7.68 39.48 1.26
N THR A 27 7.71 38.63 2.25
CA THR A 27 8.18 37.29 2.18
C THR A 27 7.65 36.69 0.87
N SER A 28 8.54 36.57 -0.10
CA SER A 28 8.30 35.73 -1.27
C SER A 28 8.33 34.29 -0.77
N GLU A 29 7.15 33.79 -0.43
CA GLU A 29 6.86 32.38 -0.30
C GLU A 29 7.36 31.71 -1.60
N PRO A 30 8.19 30.65 -1.53
CA PRO A 30 8.57 29.92 -2.72
C PRO A 30 7.28 29.41 -3.37
N PRO A 31 7.14 29.43 -4.70
CA PRO A 31 5.98 28.88 -5.37
C PRO A 31 5.80 27.43 -4.89
N GLY A 32 4.72 27.19 -4.17
CA GLY A 32 4.29 25.85 -3.83
C GLY A 32 4.30 25.06 -5.13
N ARG A 33 4.94 23.89 -5.14
CA ARG A 33 4.74 22.92 -6.21
C ARG A 33 3.25 22.66 -6.22
N ASP A 34 2.58 23.21 -7.21
CA ASP A 34 1.19 22.90 -7.49
C ASP A 34 1.10 21.39 -7.62
N ALA A 35 0.47 20.74 -6.66
CA ALA A 35 0.12 19.36 -6.81
C ALA A 35 -0.78 19.29 -8.06
N PRO A 36 -0.48 18.40 -9.02
CA PRO A 36 -1.27 18.34 -10.25
C PRO A 36 -2.73 18.19 -9.88
N ASP A 37 -3.58 19.00 -10.49
CA ASP A 37 -5.02 18.92 -10.29
C ASP A 37 -5.47 17.52 -10.67
N VAL A 38 -6.37 16.92 -9.87
CA VAL A 38 -6.80 15.52 -10.05
C VAL A 38 -7.18 15.20 -11.50
N PRO A 39 -7.84 16.09 -12.25
CA PRO A 39 -8.11 15.90 -13.66
C PRO A 39 -6.88 15.68 -14.54
N ASP A 40 -5.74 16.27 -14.19
CA ASP A 40 -4.51 16.20 -14.98
C ASP A 40 -3.62 14.99 -14.64
N LEU A 41 -3.96 14.23 -13.60
CA LEU A 41 -3.24 13.03 -13.25
C LEU A 41 -3.39 11.97 -14.35
N ARG A 42 -2.28 11.33 -14.71
CA ARG A 42 -2.29 10.26 -15.70
C ARG A 42 -3.01 9.02 -15.16
N ALA A 43 -3.92 8.50 -15.97
CA ALA A 43 -4.56 7.21 -15.71
C ALA A 43 -3.62 6.05 -16.05
N SER A 44 -3.55 5.08 -15.16
CA SER A 44 -2.85 3.81 -15.39
C SER A 44 -3.72 2.81 -16.16
N ASP A 45 -3.11 1.73 -16.65
CA ASP A 45 -3.86 0.63 -17.26
C ASP A 45 -4.89 0.02 -16.29
N ALA A 46 -4.52 -0.07 -15.00
CA ALA A 46 -5.42 -0.56 -13.96
C ALA A 46 -6.63 0.36 -13.73
N ASP A 47 -6.47 1.66 -13.93
CA ASP A 47 -7.58 2.62 -13.80
C ASP A 47 -8.54 2.47 -14.96
N ARG A 48 -8.02 2.32 -16.18
CA ARG A 48 -8.83 2.05 -17.37
C ARG A 48 -9.61 0.73 -17.26
N GLU A 49 -8.96 -0.32 -16.74
CA GLU A 49 -9.64 -1.61 -16.55
C GLU A 49 -10.75 -1.55 -15.50
N ARG A 50 -10.56 -0.80 -14.41
CA ARG A 50 -11.62 -0.57 -13.42
C ARG A 50 -12.84 0.15 -14.01
N VAL A 51 -12.60 1.15 -14.84
CA VAL A 51 -13.69 1.84 -15.54
C VAL A 51 -14.39 0.88 -16.52
N ALA A 52 -13.64 0.08 -17.26
CA ALA A 52 -14.19 -0.92 -18.16
C ALA A 52 -15.06 -1.97 -17.43
N GLU A 53 -14.68 -2.34 -16.19
CA GLU A 53 -15.47 -3.24 -15.35
C GLU A 53 -16.80 -2.61 -14.95
N VAL A 54 -16.79 -1.35 -14.49
CA VAL A 54 -18.02 -0.59 -14.17
C VAL A 54 -18.95 -0.50 -15.40
N LEU A 55 -18.39 -0.29 -16.60
CA LEU A 55 -19.19 -0.25 -17.83
C LEU A 55 -19.81 -1.62 -18.17
N ARG A 56 -19.07 -2.73 -17.97
CA ARG A 56 -19.59 -4.10 -18.17
C ARG A 56 -20.74 -4.41 -17.20
N ASP A 57 -20.58 -4.01 -15.94
CA ASP A 57 -21.64 -4.19 -14.94
C ASP A 57 -22.90 -3.38 -15.29
N ALA A 58 -22.71 -2.13 -15.71
CA ALA A 58 -23.81 -1.28 -16.13
C ALA A 58 -24.55 -1.82 -17.39
N LEU A 59 -23.83 -2.41 -18.35
CA LEU A 59 -24.44 -3.11 -19.47
C LEU A 59 -25.22 -4.34 -19.01
N ALA A 60 -24.64 -5.15 -18.11
CA ALA A 60 -25.29 -6.34 -17.56
C ALA A 60 -26.57 -6.01 -16.76
N GLU A 61 -26.58 -4.86 -16.08
CA GLU A 61 -27.73 -4.33 -15.36
C GLU A 61 -28.78 -3.64 -16.30
N GLY A 62 -28.48 -3.52 -17.60
CA GLY A 62 -29.34 -2.85 -18.56
C GLY A 62 -29.42 -1.33 -18.42
N ARG A 63 -28.39 -0.72 -17.78
CA ARG A 63 -28.27 0.74 -17.63
C ARG A 63 -27.62 1.41 -18.82
N LEU A 64 -26.81 0.66 -19.58
CA LEU A 64 -26.26 1.04 -20.87
C LEU A 64 -26.81 0.15 -21.94
N ASP A 65 -27.03 0.69 -23.12
CA ASP A 65 -27.22 -0.12 -24.31
C ASP A 65 -25.87 -0.53 -24.92
N MET A 66 -25.90 -1.44 -25.90
CA MET A 66 -24.68 -1.98 -26.49
C MET A 66 -23.87 -0.91 -27.23
N ALA A 67 -24.54 0.01 -27.93
CA ALA A 67 -23.86 1.05 -28.70
C ALA A 67 -23.18 2.04 -27.77
N GLU A 68 -23.84 2.45 -26.70
CA GLU A 68 -23.31 3.34 -25.69
C GLU A 68 -22.16 2.68 -24.90
N PHE A 69 -22.28 1.38 -24.61
CA PHE A 69 -21.19 0.62 -23.97
C PHE A 69 -19.93 0.60 -24.85
N GLU A 70 -20.05 0.30 -26.15
CA GLU A 70 -18.93 0.24 -27.09
C GLU A 70 -18.24 1.62 -27.21
N GLU A 71 -19.02 2.70 -27.31
CA GLU A 71 -18.48 4.06 -27.37
C GLU A 71 -17.70 4.43 -26.12
N ARG A 72 -18.27 4.19 -24.93
CA ARG A 72 -17.63 4.49 -23.64
C ARG A 72 -16.41 3.60 -23.38
N LEU A 73 -16.45 2.33 -23.79
CA LEU A 73 -15.33 1.41 -23.66
C LEU A 73 -14.15 1.84 -24.53
N ASP A 74 -14.39 2.24 -25.78
CA ASP A 74 -13.37 2.77 -26.68
C ASP A 74 -12.75 4.07 -26.15
N ALA A 75 -13.57 4.96 -25.62
CA ALA A 75 -13.12 6.19 -24.95
C ALA A 75 -12.26 5.86 -23.69
N THR A 76 -12.66 4.84 -22.92
CA THR A 76 -11.92 4.41 -21.73
C THR A 76 -10.49 3.98 -22.07
N TYR A 77 -10.32 3.16 -23.10
CA TYR A 77 -8.97 2.70 -23.49
C TYR A 77 -8.13 3.78 -24.18
N LYS A 78 -8.74 4.83 -24.71
CA LYS A 78 -8.04 5.99 -25.27
C LYS A 78 -7.67 7.03 -24.21
N ALA A 79 -8.35 7.05 -23.08
CA ALA A 79 -8.15 8.02 -22.01
C ALA A 79 -6.74 7.94 -21.42
N ARG A 80 -6.13 9.10 -21.22
CA ARG A 80 -4.77 9.26 -20.67
C ARG A 80 -4.77 9.85 -19.28
N THR A 81 -5.85 10.52 -18.88
CA THR A 81 -5.97 11.21 -17.60
C THR A 81 -7.25 10.79 -16.86
N TYR A 82 -7.27 11.04 -15.55
CA TYR A 82 -8.49 10.85 -14.75
C TYR A 82 -9.62 11.76 -15.17
N GLY A 83 -9.31 12.97 -15.64
CA GLY A 83 -10.31 13.90 -16.17
C GLY A 83 -11.06 13.36 -17.39
N GLU A 84 -10.38 12.53 -18.20
CA GLU A 84 -11.00 11.87 -19.36
C GLU A 84 -11.81 10.62 -18.95
N LEU A 85 -11.45 9.93 -17.86
CA LEU A 85 -12.16 8.76 -17.36
C LEU A 85 -13.42 9.12 -16.56
N THR A 86 -13.38 10.19 -15.78
CA THR A 86 -14.47 10.58 -14.87
C THR A 86 -15.82 10.76 -15.57
N PRO A 87 -15.94 11.41 -16.73
CA PRO A 87 -17.22 11.61 -17.38
C PRO A 87 -17.86 10.31 -17.92
N LEU A 88 -17.04 9.26 -18.16
CA LEU A 88 -17.51 8.01 -18.76
C LEU A 88 -18.36 7.14 -17.81
N THR A 89 -18.25 7.39 -16.51
CA THR A 89 -18.94 6.62 -15.46
C THR A 89 -19.75 7.50 -14.51
N ARG A 90 -19.80 8.81 -14.77
CA ARG A 90 -20.39 9.81 -13.87
C ARG A 90 -21.87 9.55 -13.56
N ASP A 91 -22.60 9.02 -14.49
CA ASP A 91 -24.03 8.70 -14.45
C ASP A 91 -24.32 7.27 -13.97
N LEU A 92 -23.26 6.49 -13.69
CA LEU A 92 -23.39 5.10 -13.29
C LEU A 92 -23.17 4.93 -11.77
N PRO A 93 -23.89 4.02 -11.10
CA PRO A 93 -23.63 3.69 -9.70
C PRO A 93 -22.22 3.08 -9.56
N GLY A 94 -21.42 3.60 -8.64
CA GLY A 94 -20.02 3.18 -8.48
C GLY A 94 -19.03 3.84 -9.42
N GLY A 95 -19.49 4.73 -10.30
CA GLY A 95 -18.73 5.31 -11.39
C GLY A 95 -17.81 6.49 -11.07
N THR A 96 -17.61 6.87 -9.84
CA THR A 96 -16.50 7.76 -9.52
C THR A 96 -15.24 6.92 -9.42
N PRO A 97 -14.25 7.09 -10.34
CA PRO A 97 -12.91 6.59 -10.09
C PRO A 97 -12.44 7.29 -8.82
N ALA A 98 -12.54 6.59 -7.70
CA ALA A 98 -11.99 7.08 -6.45
C ALA A 98 -10.49 7.17 -6.65
N VAL A 99 -10.01 8.38 -6.95
CA VAL A 99 -8.61 8.69 -6.71
C VAL A 99 -8.42 8.47 -5.22
N PRO A 100 -7.60 7.51 -4.80
CA PRO A 100 -7.36 7.29 -3.38
C PRO A 100 -6.47 8.42 -2.83
N LEU A 101 -6.96 9.64 -2.85
CA LEU A 101 -6.31 10.83 -2.28
C LEU A 101 -6.77 11.10 -0.84
N THR A 102 -7.71 10.34 -0.34
CA THR A 102 -8.05 10.39 1.09
C THR A 102 -7.23 9.31 1.79
N LYS A 103 -6.13 9.77 2.37
CA LYS A 103 -5.61 9.15 3.59
C LYS A 103 -6.76 9.26 4.61
N GLU A 104 -7.64 8.25 4.65
CA GLU A 104 -8.57 8.13 5.75
C GLU A 104 -7.78 8.19 7.04
N PRO A 105 -8.23 8.98 8.04
CA PRO A 105 -7.57 8.97 9.33
C PRO A 105 -7.55 7.53 9.82
N ALA A 106 -6.36 7.04 10.09
CA ALA A 106 -6.15 5.72 10.64
C ALA A 106 -7.01 5.61 11.90
N ALA A 107 -7.94 4.66 11.92
CA ALA A 107 -8.54 4.24 13.16
C ALA A 107 -7.38 3.86 14.10
N ASP A 108 -7.35 4.48 15.29
CA ASP A 108 -6.38 4.18 16.34
C ASP A 108 -6.53 2.71 16.74
N GLY A 109 -5.80 1.85 16.10
CA GLY A 109 -5.83 0.40 16.28
C GLY A 109 -4.43 -0.20 16.16
N ALA A 110 -4.29 -1.45 16.54
CA ALA A 110 -3.04 -2.22 16.49
C ALA A 110 -2.34 -2.21 15.11
N TRP A 111 -3.05 -1.82 14.05
CA TRP A 111 -2.58 -1.79 12.66
C TRP A 111 -2.11 -0.42 12.19
N ALA A 112 -2.41 0.68 12.91
CA ALA A 112 -2.08 2.05 12.49
C ALA A 112 -0.58 2.27 12.23
N GLY A 113 0.28 1.59 13.01
CA GLY A 113 1.74 1.67 12.86
C GLY A 113 2.33 0.68 11.84
N ARG A 114 1.52 -0.21 11.26
CA ARG A 114 2.00 -1.24 10.33
C ARG A 114 1.70 -0.92 8.85
N VAL A 115 0.76 -0.04 8.59
CA VAL A 115 0.53 0.53 7.26
C VAL A 115 1.34 1.82 7.17
N VAL A 116 2.57 1.70 6.64
CA VAL A 116 3.57 2.77 6.70
C VAL A 116 3.61 3.64 5.44
N GLY A 117 2.93 3.23 4.38
CA GLY A 117 3.00 3.91 3.08
C GLY A 117 4.37 3.72 2.40
N GLY A 118 4.52 4.29 1.20
CA GLY A 118 5.77 4.30 0.46
C GLY A 118 6.00 3.07 -0.42
N GLU A 119 7.22 2.93 -0.91
CA GLU A 119 7.63 1.77 -1.70
C GLU A 119 7.99 0.59 -0.78
N GLY A 120 7.67 -0.63 -1.22
CA GLY A 120 8.03 -1.84 -0.48
C GLY A 120 9.53 -2.14 -0.54
N THR A 121 10.01 -2.93 0.40
CA THR A 121 11.43 -3.32 0.46
C THR A 121 11.87 -4.17 -0.74
N SER A 122 10.97 -4.96 -1.32
CA SER A 122 11.24 -5.82 -2.48
C SER A 122 9.92 -6.20 -3.15
N ALA A 123 9.86 -6.09 -4.46
CA ALA A 123 8.66 -6.43 -5.24
C ALA A 123 8.66 -7.87 -5.79
N TRP A 124 9.77 -8.60 -5.64
CA TRP A 124 9.95 -9.91 -6.26
C TRP A 124 10.49 -10.97 -5.31
N GLY A 125 10.01 -12.20 -5.49
CA GLY A 125 10.58 -13.41 -4.90
C GLY A 125 10.68 -14.49 -5.98
N VAL A 126 11.88 -15.04 -6.22
CA VAL A 126 12.10 -16.04 -7.25
C VAL A 126 12.80 -17.26 -6.65
N ALA A 127 12.29 -18.43 -6.95
CA ALA A 127 12.92 -19.72 -6.65
C ALA A 127 12.95 -20.59 -7.90
N VAL A 128 14.14 -20.91 -8.38
CA VAL A 128 14.37 -21.86 -9.48
C VAL A 128 15.24 -22.98 -8.93
N MET A 129 14.70 -24.19 -8.82
CA MET A 129 15.36 -25.35 -8.18
C MET A 129 15.90 -25.09 -6.77
N SER A 130 15.27 -24.15 -6.05
CA SER A 130 15.71 -23.68 -4.74
C SER A 130 14.51 -23.15 -3.92
N GLY A 131 14.79 -22.47 -2.82
CA GLY A 131 13.76 -21.80 -2.04
C GLY A 131 14.06 -20.33 -1.82
N PHE A 132 13.03 -19.52 -1.68
CA PHE A 132 13.16 -18.16 -1.14
C PHE A 132 12.34 -18.00 0.14
N GLN A 133 12.83 -17.12 1.00
CA GLN A 133 12.12 -16.80 2.24
C GLN A 133 12.11 -15.29 2.45
N ARG A 134 10.93 -14.76 2.75
CA ARG A 134 10.74 -13.39 3.19
C ARG A 134 10.17 -13.40 4.60
N ARG A 135 10.99 -13.05 5.58
CA ARG A 135 10.64 -13.08 7.01
C ARG A 135 11.13 -11.84 7.73
N GLY A 136 10.55 -11.57 8.90
CA GLY A 136 10.94 -10.47 9.79
C GLY A 136 10.33 -9.14 9.40
N ARG A 137 10.99 -8.05 9.78
CA ARG A 137 10.51 -6.69 9.51
C ARG A 137 10.88 -6.25 8.10
N TRP A 138 9.96 -6.37 7.18
CA TRP A 138 10.06 -5.86 5.83
C TRP A 138 8.76 -5.17 5.45
N THR A 139 8.77 -4.31 4.44
CA THR A 139 7.56 -3.65 3.96
C THR A 139 7.06 -4.35 2.71
N VAL A 140 5.86 -4.90 2.81
CA VAL A 140 5.16 -5.51 1.68
C VAL A 140 4.76 -4.42 0.71
N PRO A 141 5.20 -4.44 -0.55
CA PRO A 141 4.78 -3.47 -1.56
C PRO A 141 3.30 -3.63 -1.89
N ARG A 142 2.73 -2.66 -2.58
CA ARG A 142 1.36 -2.76 -3.13
C ARG A 142 1.16 -4.00 -3.99
N ARG A 143 2.20 -4.36 -4.77
CA ARG A 143 2.22 -5.60 -5.55
C ARG A 143 3.53 -6.32 -5.34
N PHE A 144 3.42 -7.56 -4.86
CA PHE A 144 4.55 -8.47 -4.71
C PHE A 144 4.35 -9.65 -5.66
N THR A 145 5.32 -9.96 -6.51
CA THR A 145 5.25 -11.11 -7.42
C THR A 145 6.23 -12.18 -6.98
N CYS A 146 5.76 -13.40 -6.83
CA CYS A 146 6.61 -14.55 -6.58
C CYS A 146 6.49 -15.57 -7.70
N PHE A 147 7.64 -16.11 -8.08
CA PHE A 147 7.76 -17.15 -9.08
C PHE A 147 8.51 -18.34 -8.50
N THR A 148 7.92 -19.54 -8.60
CA THR A 148 8.57 -20.78 -8.18
C THR A 148 8.56 -21.80 -9.30
N PHE A 149 9.76 -22.26 -9.67
CA PHE A 149 9.95 -23.35 -10.60
C PHE A 149 10.82 -24.42 -9.94
N TRP A 150 10.23 -25.60 -9.67
CA TRP A 150 10.89 -26.71 -8.95
C TRP A 150 11.46 -26.31 -7.60
N GLY A 151 10.67 -25.63 -6.80
CA GLY A 151 11.13 -25.11 -5.50
C GLY A 151 10.00 -24.63 -4.62
N GLY A 152 10.36 -23.86 -3.57
CA GLY A 152 9.40 -23.34 -2.63
C GLY A 152 9.62 -21.88 -2.27
N GLY A 153 8.54 -21.19 -1.91
CA GLY A 153 8.58 -19.84 -1.38
C GLY A 153 7.90 -19.78 0.00
N GLU A 154 8.47 -19.03 0.91
CA GLU A 154 7.81 -18.69 2.17
C GLU A 154 7.78 -17.17 2.32
N ILE A 155 6.57 -16.64 2.50
CA ILE A 155 6.28 -15.24 2.70
C ILE A 155 5.64 -15.09 4.07
N ASP A 156 6.38 -14.57 5.04
CA ASP A 156 5.93 -14.38 6.42
C ASP A 156 5.56 -12.90 6.65
N LEU A 157 4.28 -12.64 6.83
CA LEU A 157 3.71 -11.30 7.02
C LEU A 157 3.47 -10.95 8.49
N ARG A 158 3.80 -11.85 9.43
CA ARG A 158 3.50 -11.68 10.86
C ARG A 158 4.15 -10.43 11.45
N ASP A 159 5.40 -10.16 11.04
CA ASP A 159 6.18 -9.03 11.51
C ASP A 159 6.40 -7.97 10.42
N ALA A 160 5.73 -8.11 9.27
CA ALA A 160 5.86 -7.21 8.13
C ALA A 160 5.03 -5.93 8.33
N ASN A 161 5.52 -4.85 7.75
CA ASN A 161 4.75 -3.64 7.50
C ASN A 161 4.13 -3.70 6.10
N PHE A 162 3.17 -2.84 5.82
CA PHE A 162 2.47 -2.79 4.55
C PHE A 162 2.62 -1.41 3.92
N ALA A 163 2.93 -1.38 2.64
CA ALA A 163 3.04 -0.12 1.90
C ALA A 163 1.66 0.52 1.66
N ASP A 164 0.60 -0.28 1.70
CA ASP A 164 -0.78 0.17 1.52
C ASP A 164 -1.74 -0.68 2.37
N ARG A 165 -2.98 -0.23 2.50
CA ARG A 165 -4.07 -0.98 3.14
C ARG A 165 -4.49 -2.21 2.34
N GLU A 166 -4.34 -2.17 1.02
CA GLU A 166 -4.53 -3.31 0.15
C GLU A 166 -3.23 -3.65 -0.55
N VAL A 167 -2.78 -4.89 -0.41
CA VAL A 167 -1.58 -5.40 -1.05
C VAL A 167 -1.91 -6.66 -1.82
N GLU A 168 -1.37 -6.78 -3.03
CA GLU A 168 -1.53 -7.93 -3.89
C GLU A 168 -0.27 -8.79 -3.90
N ILE A 169 -0.43 -10.08 -3.65
CA ILE A 169 0.64 -11.08 -3.77
C ILE A 169 0.30 -11.99 -4.93
N ASN A 170 0.96 -11.77 -6.05
CA ASN A 170 0.79 -12.59 -7.25
C ASN A 170 1.78 -13.77 -7.22
N CYS A 171 1.26 -14.99 -7.20
CA CYS A 171 2.04 -16.22 -7.08
C CYS A 171 1.95 -17.05 -8.35
N VAL A 172 3.09 -17.30 -8.98
CA VAL A 172 3.21 -18.23 -10.09
C VAL A 172 4.03 -19.43 -9.64
N ALA A 173 3.37 -20.58 -9.47
CA ALA A 173 3.97 -21.83 -9.03
C ALA A 173 3.85 -22.89 -10.15
N ILE A 174 4.96 -23.23 -10.79
CA ILE A 174 4.94 -24.24 -11.87
C ILE A 174 5.08 -25.65 -11.30
N MET A 175 6.17 -25.94 -10.61
CA MET A 175 6.40 -27.18 -9.86
C MET A 175 6.96 -26.81 -8.50
N GLY A 176 6.07 -26.73 -7.49
CA GLY A 176 6.51 -26.30 -6.18
C GLY A 176 5.39 -25.63 -5.41
N GLY A 177 5.71 -25.00 -4.29
CA GLY A 177 4.71 -24.38 -3.45
C GLY A 177 5.13 -23.03 -2.91
N VAL A 178 4.14 -22.20 -2.63
CA VAL A 178 4.33 -20.94 -1.91
C VAL A 178 3.49 -20.99 -0.64
N GLN A 179 4.14 -20.78 0.49
CA GLN A 179 3.46 -20.65 1.77
C GLN A 179 3.43 -19.18 2.17
N ILE A 180 2.25 -18.67 2.40
CA ILE A 180 2.02 -17.31 2.89
C ILE A 180 1.51 -17.40 4.33
N VAL A 181 2.27 -16.84 5.26
CA VAL A 181 1.89 -16.81 6.69
C VAL A 181 1.40 -15.41 7.03
N VAL A 182 0.13 -15.32 7.42
CA VAL A 182 -0.51 -14.05 7.80
C VAL A 182 -0.74 -13.99 9.30
N PRO A 183 -0.66 -12.82 9.94
CA PRO A 183 -1.07 -12.65 11.33
C PRO A 183 -2.60 -12.66 11.47
N PRO A 184 -3.14 -12.92 12.69
CA PRO A 184 -4.55 -12.72 12.97
C PRO A 184 -4.97 -11.28 12.68
N GLY A 185 -6.23 -11.09 12.34
CA GLY A 185 -6.81 -9.77 12.07
C GLY A 185 -6.60 -9.23 10.66
N VAL A 186 -5.73 -9.82 9.84
CA VAL A 186 -5.58 -9.44 8.43
C VAL A 186 -6.69 -10.07 7.59
N GLU A 187 -7.34 -9.27 6.73
CA GLU A 187 -8.27 -9.81 5.74
C GLU A 187 -7.49 -10.45 4.58
N VAL A 188 -7.87 -11.67 4.23
CA VAL A 188 -7.25 -12.40 3.11
C VAL A 188 -8.31 -12.72 2.06
N VAL A 189 -7.99 -12.43 0.80
CA VAL A 189 -8.80 -12.78 -0.36
C VAL A 189 -7.95 -13.59 -1.32
N VAL A 190 -8.36 -14.82 -1.61
CA VAL A 190 -7.62 -15.71 -2.52
C VAL A 190 -8.36 -15.80 -3.85
N ARG A 191 -7.69 -15.44 -4.95
CA ARG A 191 -8.23 -15.40 -6.32
C ARG A 191 -7.39 -16.22 -7.32
N GLY A 192 -6.56 -17.15 -6.84
CA GLY A 192 -5.67 -17.92 -7.70
C GLY A 192 -6.36 -19.11 -8.39
N ILE A 193 -5.79 -19.53 -9.52
CA ILE A 193 -6.23 -20.67 -10.32
C ILE A 193 -5.17 -21.78 -10.26
N GLY A 194 -5.58 -23.01 -9.97
CA GLY A 194 -4.72 -24.19 -10.02
C GLY A 194 -5.22 -25.20 -11.07
N ILE A 195 -4.29 -25.82 -11.84
CA ILE A 195 -4.64 -26.87 -12.81
C ILE A 195 -4.43 -28.26 -12.22
N MET A 196 -3.19 -28.61 -11.83
CA MET A 196 -2.86 -29.89 -11.16
C MET A 196 -2.31 -29.62 -9.74
N GLY A 197 -2.87 -28.61 -9.11
CA GLY A 197 -2.55 -28.09 -7.80
C GLY A 197 -3.64 -27.14 -7.38
N GLY A 198 -3.38 -26.27 -6.43
CA GLY A 198 -4.43 -25.37 -5.97
C GLY A 198 -3.98 -24.23 -5.11
N PHE A 199 -4.91 -23.35 -4.88
CA PHE A 199 -4.82 -22.30 -3.88
C PHE A 199 -5.69 -22.71 -2.68
N ASP A 200 -5.09 -22.72 -1.50
CA ASP A 200 -5.85 -22.95 -0.25
C ASP A 200 -6.67 -21.70 0.08
N GLN A 201 -7.98 -21.85 0.05
CA GLN A 201 -8.94 -20.76 0.26
C GLN A 201 -9.54 -20.76 1.67
N ARG A 202 -9.07 -21.62 2.58
CA ARG A 202 -9.66 -21.75 3.93
C ARG A 202 -9.63 -20.44 4.72
N GLU A 203 -8.63 -19.61 4.50
CA GLU A 203 -8.47 -18.31 5.16
C GLU A 203 -9.12 -17.15 4.38
N SER A 204 -9.71 -17.43 3.22
CA SER A 204 -10.32 -16.41 2.36
C SER A 204 -11.71 -16.01 2.89
N GLY A 205 -12.00 -14.71 2.84
CA GLY A 205 -13.30 -14.16 3.22
C GLY A 205 -13.54 -14.02 4.71
N ILE A 206 -12.53 -14.28 5.57
CA ILE A 206 -12.62 -13.97 6.99
C ILE A 206 -12.41 -12.47 7.16
N PRO A 207 -13.38 -11.75 7.74
CA PRO A 207 -13.26 -10.31 7.96
C PRO A 207 -12.00 -9.96 8.77
N GLY A 208 -11.31 -8.92 8.36
CA GLY A 208 -10.19 -8.38 9.12
C GLY A 208 -10.63 -7.50 10.28
N ASP A 209 -9.69 -7.21 11.16
CA ASP A 209 -9.89 -6.23 12.23
C ASP A 209 -10.05 -4.81 11.65
N PRO A 210 -10.73 -3.90 12.36
CA PRO A 210 -10.81 -2.52 11.91
C PRO A 210 -9.42 -1.90 11.70
N GLY A 211 -9.19 -1.36 10.50
CA GLY A 211 -7.90 -0.76 10.13
C GLY A 211 -6.80 -1.74 9.73
N ALA A 212 -7.07 -3.04 9.75
CA ALA A 212 -6.13 -4.05 9.25
C ALA A 212 -5.93 -3.96 7.74
N PRO A 213 -4.75 -4.32 7.22
CA PRO A 213 -4.54 -4.41 5.79
C PRO A 213 -5.30 -5.60 5.19
N ARG A 214 -5.63 -5.47 3.91
CA ARG A 214 -6.20 -6.52 3.09
C ARG A 214 -5.12 -7.11 2.19
N VAL A 215 -4.99 -8.44 2.21
CA VAL A 215 -4.02 -9.17 1.39
C VAL A 215 -4.78 -9.96 0.33
N VAL A 216 -4.60 -9.57 -0.92
CA VAL A 216 -5.16 -10.28 -2.07
C VAL A 216 -4.08 -11.23 -2.60
N VAL A 217 -4.35 -12.52 -2.56
CA VAL A 217 -3.46 -13.55 -3.11
C VAL A 217 -4.03 -14.00 -4.44
N SER A 218 -3.30 -13.71 -5.51
CA SER A 218 -3.67 -14.04 -6.89
C SER A 218 -2.60 -14.90 -7.55
N GLY A 219 -2.88 -15.41 -8.75
CA GLY A 219 -1.88 -16.07 -9.57
C GLY A 219 -2.29 -17.45 -10.07
N PHE A 220 -1.28 -18.24 -10.39
CA PHE A 220 -1.44 -19.49 -11.09
C PHE A 220 -0.56 -20.59 -10.51
N ALA A 221 -1.12 -21.77 -10.27
CA ALA A 221 -0.39 -22.97 -9.86
C ALA A 221 -0.63 -24.11 -10.86
N PHE A 222 0.45 -24.63 -11.44
CA PHE A 222 0.34 -25.74 -12.39
C PHE A 222 0.48 -27.10 -11.69
N TRP A 223 1.69 -27.51 -11.28
CA TRP A 223 1.95 -28.70 -10.44
C TRP A 223 2.46 -28.26 -9.07
N GLY A 224 1.60 -27.64 -8.29
CA GLY A 224 2.01 -27.09 -7.02
C GLY A 224 0.87 -26.43 -6.32
N GLY A 225 1.18 -25.63 -5.30
CA GLY A 225 0.13 -24.98 -4.54
C GLY A 225 0.57 -23.71 -3.88
N VAL A 226 -0.41 -22.89 -3.58
CA VAL A 226 -0.24 -21.72 -2.72
C VAL A 226 -1.12 -21.95 -1.49
N ALA A 227 -0.46 -22.03 -0.34
CA ALA A 227 -1.15 -22.18 0.94
C ALA A 227 -1.07 -20.88 1.73
N VAL A 228 -2.20 -20.46 2.26
CA VAL A 228 -2.26 -19.33 3.19
C VAL A 228 -2.59 -19.87 4.58
N GLU A 229 -1.70 -19.58 5.53
CA GLU A 229 -1.87 -19.99 6.91
C GLU A 229 -1.87 -18.80 7.86
N ARG A 230 -2.83 -18.77 8.78
CA ARG A 230 -2.92 -17.79 9.84
C ARG A 230 -2.16 -18.26 11.07
N LYS A 231 -1.13 -17.53 11.48
CA LYS A 231 -0.31 -17.87 12.65
C LYS A 231 -0.09 -16.64 13.52
N LEU A 232 -0.12 -16.84 14.83
CA LEU A 232 0.19 -15.78 15.79
C LEU A 232 1.62 -15.27 15.61
N PRO A 233 1.87 -13.98 15.90
CA PRO A 233 3.20 -13.41 15.96
C PRO A 233 4.14 -14.26 16.81
N ARG A 234 5.42 -14.28 16.44
CA ARG A 234 6.40 -15.18 17.11
C ARG A 234 6.57 -14.87 18.60
N GLU A 235 6.53 -13.59 18.94
CA GLU A 235 6.65 -13.13 20.35
C GLU A 235 5.45 -13.56 21.16
N GLU A 236 4.26 -13.44 20.63
CA GLU A 236 3.02 -13.86 21.30
C GLU A 236 2.97 -15.37 21.49
N ARG A 237 3.37 -16.15 20.49
CA ARG A 237 3.54 -17.61 20.64
C ARG A 237 4.54 -17.99 21.72
N ARG A 238 5.64 -17.24 21.87
CA ARG A 238 6.62 -17.48 22.95
C ARG A 238 6.00 -17.19 24.30
N ARG A 239 5.34 -16.04 24.45
CA ARG A 239 4.65 -15.67 25.70
C ARG A 239 3.65 -16.74 26.11
N LEU A 240 2.75 -17.15 25.21
CA LEU A 240 1.76 -18.20 25.49
C LEU A 240 2.41 -19.53 25.86
N LYS A 241 3.52 -19.91 25.22
CA LYS A 241 4.26 -21.12 25.60
C LYS A 241 4.90 -21.00 26.98
N GLU A 242 5.46 -19.84 27.31
CA GLU A 242 6.07 -19.59 28.62
C GLU A 242 5.01 -19.54 29.72
N GLU A 243 3.85 -18.93 29.47
CA GLU A 243 2.71 -18.90 30.38
C GLU A 243 2.19 -20.32 30.65
N ARG A 244 1.95 -21.11 29.58
CA ARG A 244 1.53 -22.50 29.70
C ARG A 244 2.53 -23.38 30.46
N ARG A 245 3.83 -23.15 30.26
CA ARG A 245 4.89 -23.84 30.99
C ARG A 245 4.87 -23.47 32.46
N ARG A 246 4.68 -22.20 32.79
CA ARG A 246 4.55 -21.73 34.18
C ARG A 246 3.33 -22.28 34.88
N GLU A 247 2.21 -22.43 34.17
CA GLU A 247 1.00 -23.07 34.70
C GLU A 247 1.25 -24.56 35.00
N LEU A 248 1.81 -25.29 34.05
CA LEU A 248 2.14 -26.71 34.25
C LEU A 248 3.15 -26.92 35.38
N ASP A 249 4.12 -26.04 35.53
CA ASP A 249 5.10 -26.12 36.64
C ASP A 249 4.45 -25.76 37.99
N ARG A 250 3.43 -24.90 38.00
CA ARG A 250 2.65 -24.59 39.21
C ARG A 250 1.76 -25.75 39.62
N ASP A 251 1.07 -26.37 38.68
CA ASP A 251 0.22 -27.54 38.94
C ASP A 251 1.05 -28.74 39.41
N ARG A 252 2.25 -28.96 38.86
CA ARG A 252 3.17 -29.98 39.31
C ARG A 252 3.63 -29.76 40.75
N ARG A 253 3.91 -28.53 41.17
CA ARG A 253 4.31 -28.24 42.56
C ARG A 253 3.16 -28.41 43.52
N GLY A 254 1.93 -27.98 43.16
CA GLY A 254 0.75 -28.17 44.02
C GLY A 254 0.36 -29.61 44.23
N HIS A 255 0.74 -30.52 43.31
CA HIS A 255 0.44 -31.96 43.44
C HIS A 255 1.39 -32.72 44.40
N TRP A 256 2.53 -32.15 44.75
CA TRP A 256 3.51 -32.76 45.68
C TRP A 256 3.35 -32.28 47.13
N GLU A 257 2.46 -31.32 47.40
CA GLU A 257 2.20 -30.79 48.75
C GLU A 257 0.99 -31.46 49.44
N HIS A 258 0.38 -32.46 48.83
CA HIS A 258 -0.70 -33.31 49.40
C HIS A 258 -0.24 -34.76 49.39
#